data_927b131c60f86773b3b115d2e5982450
#
_entry.id   927b131c60f86773b3b115d2e5982450
#
_cell.length_a   1.000
_cell.length_b   1.000
_cell.length_c   1.000
_cell.angle_alpha   90.00
_cell.angle_beta   90.00
_cell.angle_gamma   90.00
#
_symmetry.space_group_name_H-M   'P 1'
#
loop_
_entity.id
_entity.type
_entity.pdbx_description
1 polymer ?
#
loop_
_entity_poly.entity_id
_entity_poly.type
_entity_poly.pdbx_seq_one_letter_code
_entity_poly.pdbx_strand_id
1 'polypeptide(L)'
;MNKRLLTVAVIAATGAFALAGCSSSGGTTGAATTPAGGTGTSAGAPASSVSIGLALSTLDNPFFVSVRDGAQKEADAEGVQLTITDAQDDATTQANQVQNFQTQQLQAVIINAVDSDAAGPIVAPLIAAKTPVIAVDRAVNGADVNSFIASDNVQGGKLAADALAKAIGEKGSVIVLEGTAGTSAARDRNEGFTQGIAAYPNIKIVASQPADFDRTKGLDTATNLLQAHPDAVGIFAANDEMALGAVQALGDKAGKTVFVVGFDGTDDGRAAIKAGTMAGSVAQQPEELGKQAVQAAVKLVQGQSVEATISVPVVVLTKDSL
;
A
#
# COMPACT_ATOMS: atom_id res chain seq x y z
N MET A 1 -42.92 8.79 -32.14
CA MET A 1 -44.29 9.06 -31.64
C MET A 1 -44.51 8.28 -30.34
N ASN A 2 -44.86 8.94 -29.33
CA ASN A 2 -45.45 8.70 -28.02
C ASN A 2 -44.58 9.15 -26.84
N LYS A 3 -44.85 10.40 -26.48
CA LYS A 3 -44.53 11.03 -25.20
C LYS A 3 -45.50 10.49 -24.13
N ARG A 4 -45.00 10.08 -22.99
CA ARG A 4 -45.82 10.04 -21.77
C ARG A 4 -45.14 10.87 -20.68
N LEU A 5 -45.76 12.01 -20.41
CA LEU A 5 -45.54 12.82 -19.21
C LEU A 5 -46.20 12.10 -18.01
N LEU A 6 -45.48 12.01 -16.90
CA LEU A 6 -46.09 11.72 -15.61
C LEU A 6 -45.77 12.88 -14.66
N THR A 7 -46.83 13.54 -14.27
CA THR A 7 -46.92 14.61 -13.28
C THR A 7 -46.82 14.01 -11.88
N VAL A 8 -45.96 14.53 -11.01
CA VAL A 8 -45.92 14.20 -9.58
C VAL A 8 -46.34 15.41 -8.78
N ALA A 9 -47.35 15.20 -7.96
CA ALA A 9 -47.97 16.20 -7.09
C ALA A 9 -47.11 16.45 -5.81
N VAL A 10 -46.99 17.70 -5.46
CA VAL A 10 -46.42 18.20 -4.21
C VAL A 10 -47.49 18.18 -3.12
N ILE A 11 -47.18 17.53 -1.99
CA ILE A 11 -47.98 17.68 -0.75
C ILE A 11 -47.09 18.35 0.29
N ALA A 12 -47.43 19.56 0.63
CA ALA A 12 -46.89 20.33 1.76
C ALA A 12 -47.72 20.00 3.02
N ALA A 13 -47.04 19.60 4.10
CA ALA A 13 -47.63 19.47 5.41
C ALA A 13 -46.88 20.37 6.39
N THR A 14 -47.50 21.48 6.71
CA THR A 14 -47.16 22.40 7.81
C THR A 14 -47.70 21.86 9.13
N GLY A 15 -46.85 21.69 10.12
CA GLY A 15 -47.20 21.40 11.51
C GLY A 15 -46.51 22.34 12.47
N ALA A 16 -47.28 23.32 12.94
CA ALA A 16 -46.91 24.22 14.05
C ALA A 16 -47.23 23.54 15.38
N PHE A 17 -46.32 23.57 16.34
CA PHE A 17 -46.64 23.33 17.75
C PHE A 17 -46.09 24.43 18.65
N ALA A 18 -47.03 24.88 19.54
CA ALA A 18 -46.99 26.04 20.36
C ALA A 18 -46.14 25.91 21.63
N LEU A 19 -45.64 27.04 22.09
CA LEU A 19 -45.08 27.27 23.43
C LEU A 19 -46.20 27.19 24.49
N ALA A 20 -45.90 26.57 25.61
CA ALA A 20 -46.58 26.78 26.87
C ALA A 20 -45.56 26.99 27.98
N GLY A 21 -45.46 28.20 28.46
CA GLY A 21 -44.77 28.55 29.69
C GLY A 21 -45.72 28.39 30.88
N CYS A 22 -45.17 28.10 32.06
CA CYS A 22 -45.80 28.34 33.33
C CYS A 22 -44.75 28.73 34.38
N SER A 23 -44.85 29.94 34.83
CA SER A 23 -44.23 30.48 36.02
C SER A 23 -45.05 30.12 37.27
N SER A 24 -44.42 29.83 38.40
CA SER A 24 -44.99 30.09 39.69
C SER A 24 -43.88 30.33 40.74
N SER A 25 -44.03 31.47 41.35
CA SER A 25 -43.27 32.03 42.47
C SER A 25 -43.65 31.36 43.80
N GLY A 26 -42.72 31.33 44.74
CA GLY A 26 -42.98 31.01 46.15
C GLY A 26 -41.69 30.98 46.95
N GLY A 27 -41.45 32.04 47.73
CA GLY A 27 -40.29 32.17 48.58
C GLY A 27 -40.44 31.45 49.94
N THR A 28 -39.35 31.21 50.60
CA THR A 28 -39.12 31.59 52.05
C THR A 28 -37.71 31.17 52.47
N THR A 29 -37.14 32.06 53.24
CA THR A 29 -35.94 32.11 54.07
C THR A 29 -35.52 30.82 54.76
N GLY A 30 -34.16 30.58 54.85
CA GLY A 30 -33.56 29.63 55.81
C GLY A 30 -32.02 29.48 55.67
N ALA A 31 -31.32 30.15 56.57
CA ALA A 31 -30.02 29.88 57.19
C ALA A 31 -28.86 29.21 56.43
N ALA A 32 -27.73 29.89 56.48
CA ALA A 32 -26.39 29.46 56.12
C ALA A 32 -25.91 28.17 56.81
N THR A 33 -25.32 27.27 56.04
CA THR A 33 -24.22 26.41 56.46
C THR A 33 -23.33 26.15 55.28
N THR A 34 -22.09 26.56 55.42
CA THR A 34 -20.98 26.23 54.50
C THR A 34 -20.62 24.76 54.70
N PRO A 35 -20.43 24.01 53.64
CA PRO A 35 -19.53 22.86 53.67
C PRO A 35 -18.39 23.01 52.66
N ALA A 36 -17.27 22.59 53.14
CA ALA A 36 -15.97 22.37 52.59
C ALA A 36 -15.86 22.14 51.08
N GLY A 37 -14.76 22.66 50.56
CA GLY A 37 -14.26 22.43 49.22
C GLY A 37 -14.24 20.97 48.80
N GLY A 38 -15.06 20.63 47.82
CA GLY A 38 -14.88 19.51 46.95
C GLY A 38 -13.97 19.94 45.81
N THR A 39 -12.73 19.49 45.85
CA THR A 39 -11.88 19.51 44.64
C THR A 39 -12.55 18.63 43.57
N GLY A 40 -13.36 19.25 42.76
CA GLY A 40 -13.86 18.65 41.52
C GLY A 40 -12.65 18.33 40.65
N THR A 41 -12.24 17.07 40.68
CA THR A 41 -11.36 16.53 39.63
C THR A 41 -12.12 16.73 38.32
N SER A 42 -11.73 17.74 37.58
CA SER A 42 -12.14 17.88 36.17
C SER A 42 -11.67 16.59 35.50
N ALA A 43 -12.59 15.66 35.24
CA ALA A 43 -12.34 14.58 34.32
C ALA A 43 -11.98 15.27 33.00
N GLY A 44 -10.70 15.23 32.64
CA GLY A 44 -10.22 15.73 31.37
C GLY A 44 -11.09 15.11 30.30
N ALA A 45 -11.57 15.94 29.36
CA ALA A 45 -12.18 15.43 28.14
C ALA A 45 -11.26 14.34 27.58
N PRO A 46 -11.80 13.20 27.10
CA PRO A 46 -10.98 12.19 26.47
C PRO A 46 -10.11 12.89 25.42
N ALA A 47 -8.79 12.71 25.52
CA ALA A 47 -7.89 13.23 24.50
C ALA A 47 -8.42 12.71 23.17
N SER A 48 -8.70 13.64 22.23
CA SER A 48 -9.17 13.25 20.90
C SER A 48 -8.12 12.28 20.33
N SER A 49 -8.56 11.07 20.03
CA SER A 49 -7.69 10.07 19.41
C SER A 49 -7.15 10.64 18.10
N VAL A 50 -5.86 10.44 17.82
CA VAL A 50 -5.26 10.82 16.54
C VAL A 50 -6.01 10.08 15.43
N SER A 51 -6.41 10.81 14.37
CA SER A 51 -7.12 10.26 13.21
C SER A 51 -6.24 10.30 11.97
N ILE A 52 -6.04 9.14 11.33
CA ILE A 52 -5.14 8.96 10.18
C ILE A 52 -5.90 8.28 9.05
N GLY A 53 -5.68 8.72 7.80
CA GLY A 53 -6.13 8.04 6.59
C GLY A 53 -5.02 7.16 6.01
N LEU A 54 -5.35 5.95 5.57
CA LEU A 54 -4.48 5.07 4.80
C LEU A 54 -5.15 4.76 3.46
N ALA A 55 -4.64 5.37 2.37
CA ALA A 55 -5.08 5.11 1.00
C ALA A 55 -4.17 4.07 0.36
N LEU A 56 -4.66 2.85 0.18
CA LEU A 56 -3.95 1.76 -0.50
C LEU A 56 -4.30 1.73 -1.98
N SER A 57 -3.34 1.33 -2.81
CA SER A 57 -3.54 1.16 -4.24
C SER A 57 -4.52 0.04 -4.54
N THR A 58 -4.38 -1.08 -3.84
CA THR A 58 -5.26 -2.25 -3.96
C THR A 58 -5.19 -3.14 -2.72
N LEU A 59 -6.22 -3.93 -2.47
CA LEU A 59 -6.22 -5.03 -1.49
C LEU A 59 -6.33 -6.41 -2.16
N ASP A 60 -6.30 -6.45 -3.50
CA ASP A 60 -6.28 -7.73 -4.25
C ASP A 60 -4.90 -8.41 -4.18
N ASN A 61 -3.84 -7.64 -3.90
CA ASN A 61 -2.50 -8.18 -3.68
C ASN A 61 -2.25 -8.47 -2.19
N PRO A 62 -1.88 -9.71 -1.80
CA PRO A 62 -1.61 -10.11 -0.41
C PRO A 62 -0.55 -9.25 0.28
N PHE A 63 0.41 -8.70 -0.46
CA PHE A 63 1.42 -7.79 0.06
C PHE A 63 0.77 -6.57 0.73
N PHE A 64 -0.18 -5.91 0.07
CA PHE A 64 -0.86 -4.74 0.66
C PHE A 64 -1.86 -5.10 1.76
N VAL A 65 -2.38 -6.32 1.75
CA VAL A 65 -3.13 -6.86 2.90
C VAL A 65 -2.23 -6.89 4.14
N SER A 66 -0.98 -7.36 4.00
CA SER A 66 -0.01 -7.39 5.10
C SER A 66 0.44 -5.98 5.53
N VAL A 67 0.60 -5.03 4.60
CA VAL A 67 0.85 -3.60 4.93
C VAL A 67 -0.30 -3.03 5.75
N ARG A 68 -1.55 -3.27 5.32
CA ARG A 68 -2.76 -2.86 6.05
C ARG A 68 -2.77 -3.43 7.47
N ASP A 69 -2.51 -4.72 7.60
CA ASP A 69 -2.58 -5.42 8.88
C ASP A 69 -1.50 -4.90 9.86
N GLY A 70 -0.29 -4.65 9.36
CA GLY A 70 0.77 -4.01 10.13
C GLY A 70 0.41 -2.58 10.58
N ALA A 71 -0.18 -1.79 9.69
CA ALA A 71 -0.66 -0.45 10.00
C ALA A 71 -1.80 -0.46 11.03
N GLN A 72 -2.78 -1.35 10.87
CA GLN A 72 -3.90 -1.47 11.82
C GLN A 72 -3.43 -1.89 13.21
N LYS A 73 -2.54 -2.90 13.28
CA LYS A 73 -1.96 -3.36 14.53
C LYS A 73 -1.24 -2.26 15.30
N GLU A 74 -0.47 -1.42 14.58
CA GLU A 74 0.22 -0.29 15.20
C GLU A 74 -0.77 0.82 15.60
N ALA A 75 -1.76 1.11 14.76
CA ALA A 75 -2.82 2.08 15.08
C ALA A 75 -3.57 1.70 16.35
N ASP A 76 -3.90 0.41 16.52
CA ASP A 76 -4.55 -0.11 17.74
C ASP A 76 -3.64 0.06 18.98
N ALA A 77 -2.34 -0.20 18.81
CA ALA A 77 -1.36 -0.06 19.89
C ALA A 77 -1.15 1.39 20.35
N GLU A 78 -1.19 2.33 19.41
CA GLU A 78 -1.03 3.78 19.64
C GLU A 78 -2.35 4.50 19.98
N GLY A 79 -3.49 3.80 19.96
CA GLY A 79 -4.81 4.39 20.18
C GLY A 79 -5.25 5.35 19.06
N VAL A 80 -4.80 5.10 17.84
CA VAL A 80 -5.09 5.87 16.62
C VAL A 80 -6.36 5.38 15.96
N GLN A 81 -7.20 6.30 15.50
CA GLN A 81 -8.32 5.98 14.62
C GLN A 81 -7.82 5.93 13.17
N LEU A 82 -7.66 4.72 12.62
CA LEU A 82 -7.20 4.51 11.26
C LEU A 82 -8.38 4.29 10.30
N THR A 83 -8.48 5.14 9.26
CA THR A 83 -9.44 4.99 8.16
C THR A 83 -8.72 4.45 6.94
N ILE A 84 -9.07 3.24 6.50
CA ILE A 84 -8.41 2.56 5.40
C ILE A 84 -9.30 2.58 4.17
N THR A 85 -8.74 2.85 2.99
CA THR A 85 -9.43 2.78 1.70
C THR A 85 -8.64 1.97 0.70
N ASP A 86 -9.37 1.34 -0.22
CA ASP A 86 -8.86 0.53 -1.32
C ASP A 86 -9.21 1.23 -2.64
N ALA A 87 -8.19 1.62 -3.41
CA ALA A 87 -8.40 2.30 -4.69
C ALA A 87 -8.66 1.34 -5.85
N GLN A 88 -8.50 0.02 -5.66
CA GLN A 88 -8.69 -0.99 -6.70
C GLN A 88 -7.88 -0.70 -7.96
N ASP A 89 -6.64 -0.24 -7.76
CA ASP A 89 -5.68 0.19 -8.80
C ASP A 89 -6.20 1.30 -9.74
N ASP A 90 -7.21 2.08 -9.30
CA ASP A 90 -7.74 3.24 -10.03
C ASP A 90 -7.28 4.55 -9.38
N ALA A 91 -6.46 5.33 -10.11
CA ALA A 91 -5.91 6.59 -9.61
C ALA A 91 -6.98 7.66 -9.36
N THR A 92 -8.10 7.64 -10.10
CA THR A 92 -9.23 8.56 -9.90
C THR A 92 -9.96 8.23 -8.60
N THR A 93 -10.17 6.94 -8.35
CA THR A 93 -10.74 6.46 -7.07
C THR A 93 -9.85 6.87 -5.91
N GLN A 94 -8.52 6.69 -6.02
CA GLN A 94 -7.58 7.11 -4.98
C GLN A 94 -7.64 8.63 -4.74
N ALA A 95 -7.70 9.44 -5.79
CA ALA A 95 -7.83 10.89 -5.68
C ALA A 95 -9.09 11.30 -4.89
N ASN A 96 -10.23 10.69 -5.19
CA ASN A 96 -11.49 10.92 -4.48
C ASN A 96 -11.40 10.49 -3.01
N GLN A 97 -10.75 9.39 -2.71
CA GLN A 97 -10.55 8.90 -1.34
C GLN A 97 -9.69 9.86 -0.52
N VAL A 98 -8.57 10.33 -1.08
CA VAL A 98 -7.69 11.31 -0.42
C VAL A 98 -8.42 12.65 -0.21
N GLN A 99 -9.22 13.10 -1.17
CA GLN A 99 -10.07 14.28 -1.01
C GLN A 99 -11.09 14.10 0.13
N ASN A 100 -11.66 12.90 0.27
CA ASN A 100 -12.55 12.58 1.37
C ASN A 100 -11.83 12.64 2.72
N PHE A 101 -10.59 12.18 2.83
CA PHE A 101 -9.78 12.31 4.04
C PHE A 101 -9.57 13.78 4.42
N GLN A 102 -9.31 14.65 3.44
CA GLN A 102 -9.21 16.09 3.66
C GLN A 102 -10.53 16.67 4.17
N THR A 103 -11.65 16.28 3.57
CA THR A 103 -13.00 16.74 3.99
C THR A 103 -13.35 16.31 5.40
N GLN A 104 -12.93 15.11 5.80
CA GLN A 104 -13.07 14.57 7.15
C GLN A 104 -12.07 15.19 8.15
N GLN A 105 -11.16 16.02 7.68
CA GLN A 105 -10.14 16.70 8.49
C GLN A 105 -9.24 15.69 9.24
N LEU A 106 -8.89 14.58 8.60
CA LEU A 106 -7.94 13.63 9.19
C LEU A 106 -6.60 14.34 9.44
N GLN A 107 -5.96 14.01 10.56
CA GLN A 107 -4.78 14.72 11.04
C GLN A 107 -3.50 14.35 10.29
N ALA A 108 -3.45 13.19 9.64
CA ALA A 108 -2.38 12.78 8.72
C ALA A 108 -2.93 11.82 7.66
N VAL A 109 -2.23 11.71 6.54
CA VAL A 109 -2.56 10.77 5.46
C VAL A 109 -1.33 9.95 5.09
N ILE A 110 -1.52 8.64 5.05
CA ILE A 110 -0.57 7.67 4.51
C ILE A 110 -1.09 7.26 3.13
N ILE A 111 -0.25 7.30 2.11
CA ILE A 111 -0.61 6.93 0.75
C ILE A 111 0.36 5.87 0.20
N ASN A 112 -0.21 4.76 -0.30
CA ASN A 112 0.46 3.85 -1.22
C ASN A 112 -0.05 4.17 -2.62
N ALA A 113 0.74 4.87 -3.41
CA ALA A 113 0.29 5.43 -4.69
C ALA A 113 -0.08 4.35 -5.71
N VAL A 114 -1.22 4.49 -6.39
CA VAL A 114 -1.55 3.69 -7.59
C VAL A 114 -0.52 3.97 -8.68
N ASP A 115 -0.20 5.24 -8.88
CA ASP A 115 0.82 5.75 -9.82
C ASP A 115 1.61 6.85 -9.11
N SER A 116 2.94 6.75 -9.13
CA SER A 116 3.82 7.67 -8.40
C SER A 116 3.80 9.10 -8.98
N ASP A 117 3.59 9.25 -10.28
CA ASP A 117 3.54 10.56 -10.93
C ASP A 117 2.15 11.21 -10.77
N ALA A 118 1.09 10.42 -10.85
CA ALA A 118 -0.27 10.90 -10.62
C ALA A 118 -0.54 11.29 -9.16
N ALA A 119 0.19 10.73 -8.20
CA ALA A 119 -0.03 10.96 -6.77
C ALA A 119 0.34 12.38 -6.30
N GLY A 120 1.31 13.04 -6.94
CA GLY A 120 1.73 14.39 -6.55
C GLY A 120 0.58 15.40 -6.50
N PRO A 121 -0.17 15.59 -7.59
CA PRO A 121 -1.37 16.45 -7.59
C PRO A 121 -2.44 16.03 -6.58
N ILE A 122 -2.56 14.72 -6.29
CA ILE A 122 -3.56 14.19 -5.34
C ILE A 122 -3.26 14.66 -3.92
N VAL A 123 -1.99 14.65 -3.49
CA VAL A 123 -1.58 15.02 -2.13
C VAL A 123 -1.27 16.51 -1.97
N ALA A 124 -1.06 17.26 -3.05
CA ALA A 124 -0.71 18.68 -3.00
C ALA A 124 -1.69 19.53 -2.15
N PRO A 125 -3.02 19.34 -2.19
CA PRO A 125 -3.94 20.07 -1.33
C PRO A 125 -3.75 19.80 0.16
N LEU A 126 -3.39 18.56 0.55
CA LEU A 126 -3.08 18.19 1.94
C LEU A 126 -1.82 18.91 2.42
N ILE A 127 -0.78 18.91 1.60
CA ILE A 127 0.50 19.59 1.91
C ILE A 127 0.27 21.10 2.06
N ALA A 128 -0.51 21.71 1.16
CA ALA A 128 -0.88 23.13 1.26
C ALA A 128 -1.66 23.45 2.54
N ALA A 129 -2.49 22.52 3.02
CA ALA A 129 -3.20 22.61 4.29
C ALA A 129 -2.33 22.27 5.52
N LYS A 130 -1.06 21.90 5.31
CA LYS A 130 -0.12 21.45 6.35
C LYS A 130 -0.55 20.14 7.04
N THR A 131 -1.36 19.34 6.37
CA THR A 131 -1.66 17.97 6.81
C THR A 131 -0.46 17.09 6.48
N PRO A 132 0.14 16.39 7.45
CA PRO A 132 1.24 15.46 7.21
C PRO A 132 0.87 14.39 6.19
N VAL A 133 1.78 14.13 5.23
CA VAL A 133 1.64 13.09 4.21
C VAL A 133 2.83 12.16 4.26
N ILE A 134 2.58 10.87 4.37
CA ILE A 134 3.57 9.81 4.35
C ILE A 134 3.33 8.95 3.11
N ALA A 135 4.33 8.77 2.27
CA ALA A 135 4.31 7.79 1.19
C ALA A 135 4.82 6.45 1.71
N VAL A 136 4.10 5.36 1.46
CA VAL A 136 4.50 4.00 1.84
C VAL A 136 4.60 3.10 0.62
N ASP A 137 5.67 2.31 0.54
CA ASP A 137 6.02 1.35 -0.52
C ASP A 137 6.27 1.98 -1.89
N ARG A 138 5.43 2.92 -2.34
CA ARG A 138 5.57 3.64 -3.61
C ARG A 138 5.77 5.12 -3.37
N ALA A 139 6.73 5.72 -4.07
CA ALA A 139 7.01 7.15 -3.98
C ALA A 139 5.85 8.00 -4.52
N VAL A 140 5.78 9.23 -4.06
CA VAL A 140 4.94 10.29 -4.62
C VAL A 140 5.87 11.28 -5.31
N ASN A 141 5.80 11.36 -6.63
CA ASN A 141 6.62 12.29 -7.42
C ASN A 141 5.94 13.65 -7.52
N GLY A 142 6.75 14.72 -7.61
CA GLY A 142 6.24 16.08 -7.80
C GLY A 142 5.57 16.73 -6.59
N ALA A 143 5.70 16.13 -5.40
CA ALA A 143 5.23 16.70 -4.14
C ALA A 143 6.18 16.36 -2.98
N ASP A 144 6.38 17.31 -2.06
CA ASP A 144 7.28 17.16 -0.90
C ASP A 144 6.50 16.48 0.26
N VAL A 145 6.41 15.15 0.23
CA VAL A 145 5.84 14.39 1.35
C VAL A 145 6.77 14.44 2.57
N ASN A 146 6.21 14.29 3.78
CA ASN A 146 6.98 14.37 5.02
C ASN A 146 7.93 13.18 5.23
N SER A 147 7.57 12.00 4.72
CA SER A 147 8.40 10.80 4.77
C SER A 147 8.04 9.85 3.65
N PHE A 148 9.03 9.15 3.10
CA PHE A 148 8.85 8.03 2.18
C PHE A 148 9.44 6.78 2.83
N ILE A 149 8.61 5.76 3.02
CA ILE A 149 8.96 4.51 3.70
C ILE A 149 8.78 3.37 2.72
N ALA A 150 9.84 2.73 2.30
CA ALA A 150 9.81 1.67 1.29
C ALA A 150 10.91 0.62 1.50
N SER A 151 10.75 -0.52 0.89
CA SER A 151 11.83 -1.49 0.74
C SER A 151 12.94 -0.95 -0.15
N ASP A 152 14.18 -1.43 0.06
CA ASP A 152 15.29 -1.14 -0.84
C ASP A 152 15.10 -1.90 -2.17
N ASN A 153 14.29 -1.33 -3.06
CA ASN A 153 13.88 -1.97 -4.30
C ASN A 153 15.04 -2.15 -5.29
N VAL A 154 15.98 -1.18 -5.34
CA VAL A 154 17.16 -1.30 -6.22
C VAL A 154 18.07 -2.43 -5.75
N GLN A 155 18.36 -2.48 -4.44
CA GLN A 155 19.13 -3.59 -3.88
C GLN A 155 18.39 -4.91 -4.04
N GLY A 156 17.08 -4.92 -3.85
CA GLY A 156 16.25 -6.11 -4.05
C GLY A 156 16.30 -6.64 -5.49
N GLY A 157 16.26 -5.74 -6.48
CA GLY A 157 16.44 -6.12 -7.89
C GLY A 157 17.80 -6.76 -8.15
N LYS A 158 18.89 -6.23 -7.57
CA LYS A 158 20.24 -6.82 -7.66
C LYS A 158 20.29 -8.22 -7.03
N LEU A 159 19.69 -8.36 -5.85
CA LEU A 159 19.60 -9.66 -5.17
C LEU A 159 18.79 -10.68 -5.99
N ALA A 160 17.71 -10.27 -6.66
CA ALA A 160 16.96 -11.13 -7.56
C ALA A 160 17.79 -11.56 -8.77
N ALA A 161 18.59 -10.67 -9.35
CA ALA A 161 19.51 -10.97 -10.46
C ALA A 161 20.55 -12.02 -10.04
N ASP A 162 21.18 -11.85 -8.89
CA ASP A 162 22.15 -12.81 -8.34
C ASP A 162 21.51 -14.18 -8.09
N ALA A 163 20.30 -14.19 -7.51
CA ALA A 163 19.58 -15.44 -7.25
C ALA A 163 19.21 -16.18 -8.55
N LEU A 164 18.71 -15.43 -9.55
CA LEU A 164 18.37 -16.02 -10.85
C LEU A 164 19.60 -16.50 -11.59
N ALA A 165 20.67 -15.71 -11.63
CA ALA A 165 21.93 -16.08 -12.27
C ALA A 165 22.48 -17.40 -11.72
N LYS A 166 22.54 -17.54 -10.39
CA LYS A 166 22.96 -18.79 -9.73
C LYS A 166 22.06 -19.98 -10.09
N ALA A 167 20.74 -19.76 -10.10
CA ALA A 167 19.77 -20.81 -10.41
C ALA A 167 19.93 -21.36 -11.84
N ILE A 168 20.27 -20.50 -12.82
CA ILE A 168 20.45 -20.91 -14.24
C ILE A 168 21.90 -21.24 -14.62
N GLY A 169 22.82 -21.28 -13.64
CA GLY A 169 24.25 -21.57 -13.90
C GLY A 169 24.97 -20.46 -14.66
N GLU A 170 24.63 -19.23 -14.42
CA GLU A 170 25.28 -17.99 -14.89
C GLU A 170 25.29 -17.82 -16.43
N LYS A 171 24.37 -18.45 -17.15
CA LYS A 171 24.28 -18.36 -18.61
C LYS A 171 22.87 -18.63 -19.13
N GLY A 172 22.54 -18.03 -20.27
CA GLY A 172 21.28 -18.25 -21.01
C GLY A 172 20.43 -17.02 -21.19
N SER A 173 19.25 -17.23 -21.74
CA SER A 173 18.26 -16.17 -22.01
C SER A 173 17.31 -16.04 -20.82
N VAL A 174 17.01 -14.82 -20.39
CA VAL A 174 16.05 -14.53 -19.32
C VAL A 174 14.97 -13.55 -19.76
N ILE A 175 13.78 -13.71 -19.20
CA ILE A 175 12.61 -12.87 -19.38
C ILE A 175 12.39 -12.05 -18.09
N VAL A 176 11.94 -10.80 -18.23
CA VAL A 176 11.53 -9.95 -17.11
C VAL A 176 10.03 -9.66 -17.21
N LEU A 177 9.30 -9.94 -16.15
CA LEU A 177 7.93 -9.49 -15.93
C LEU A 177 7.97 -8.26 -15.03
N GLU A 178 7.72 -7.10 -15.61
CA GLU A 178 7.77 -5.83 -14.90
C GLU A 178 6.48 -5.60 -14.11
N GLY A 179 6.57 -4.79 -13.04
CA GLY A 179 5.39 -4.37 -12.29
C GLY A 179 4.57 -3.30 -13.04
N THR A 180 3.63 -2.69 -12.30
CA THR A 180 2.76 -1.63 -12.82
C THR A 180 3.60 -0.43 -13.27
N ALA A 181 3.47 -0.06 -14.54
CA ALA A 181 4.13 1.12 -15.10
C ALA A 181 3.69 2.39 -14.33
N GLY A 182 4.61 3.34 -14.16
CA GLY A 182 4.36 4.56 -13.37
C GLY A 182 4.67 4.41 -11.87
N THR A 183 4.86 3.19 -11.34
CA THR A 183 5.23 3.01 -9.94
C THR A 183 6.74 3.02 -9.72
N SER A 184 7.19 3.64 -8.63
CA SER A 184 8.61 3.64 -8.25
C SER A 184 9.12 2.22 -7.97
N ALA A 185 8.33 1.38 -7.32
CA ALA A 185 8.71 0.01 -7.02
C ALA A 185 9.03 -0.82 -8.28
N ALA A 186 8.19 -0.72 -9.33
CA ALA A 186 8.45 -1.41 -10.60
C ALA A 186 9.73 -0.92 -11.26
N ARG A 187 9.91 0.41 -11.35
CA ARG A 187 11.10 1.03 -11.93
C ARG A 187 12.37 0.61 -11.21
N ASP A 188 12.38 0.73 -9.88
CA ASP A 188 13.57 0.54 -9.06
C ASP A 188 13.97 -0.95 -9.00
N ARG A 189 13.00 -1.90 -8.97
CA ARG A 189 13.28 -3.35 -9.08
C ARG A 189 13.86 -3.70 -10.43
N ASN A 190 13.31 -3.15 -11.52
CA ASN A 190 13.80 -3.38 -12.88
C ASN A 190 15.20 -2.78 -13.09
N GLU A 191 15.44 -1.57 -12.57
CA GLU A 191 16.77 -0.95 -12.57
C GLU A 191 17.78 -1.82 -11.83
N GLY A 192 17.46 -2.22 -10.59
CA GLY A 192 18.31 -3.08 -9.77
C GLY A 192 18.61 -4.40 -10.43
N PHE A 193 17.59 -5.08 -11.01
CA PHE A 193 17.77 -6.33 -11.74
C PHE A 193 18.69 -6.16 -12.95
N THR A 194 18.47 -5.11 -13.75
CA THR A 194 19.31 -4.83 -14.93
C THR A 194 20.77 -4.55 -14.53
N GLN A 195 20.98 -3.78 -13.45
CA GLN A 195 22.33 -3.52 -12.92
C GLN A 195 22.99 -4.81 -12.40
N GLY A 196 22.25 -5.63 -11.67
CA GLY A 196 22.76 -6.89 -11.10
C GLY A 196 23.11 -7.92 -12.16
N ILE A 197 22.23 -8.11 -13.16
CA ILE A 197 22.44 -9.10 -14.22
C ILE A 197 23.61 -8.76 -15.15
N ALA A 198 23.98 -7.47 -15.24
CA ALA A 198 25.14 -7.02 -16.01
C ALA A 198 26.48 -7.60 -15.51
N ALA A 199 26.54 -8.08 -14.27
CA ALA A 199 27.71 -8.79 -13.73
C ALA A 199 27.88 -10.22 -14.34
N TYR A 200 26.88 -10.73 -15.05
CA TYR A 200 26.85 -12.07 -15.65
C TYR A 200 26.84 -11.99 -17.18
N PRO A 201 28.00 -11.85 -17.84
CA PRO A 201 28.07 -11.52 -19.27
C PRO A 201 27.49 -12.59 -20.21
N ASN A 202 27.28 -13.82 -19.72
CA ASN A 202 26.69 -14.91 -20.50
C ASN A 202 25.16 -14.99 -20.32
N ILE A 203 24.54 -14.10 -19.57
CA ILE A 203 23.09 -13.97 -19.43
C ILE A 203 22.60 -12.81 -20.30
N LYS A 204 21.50 -13.02 -21.01
CA LYS A 204 20.87 -11.98 -21.83
C LYS A 204 19.41 -11.83 -21.46
N ILE A 205 18.98 -10.60 -21.18
CA ILE A 205 17.55 -10.26 -21.13
C ILE A 205 17.05 -10.23 -22.56
N VAL A 206 16.19 -11.17 -22.93
CA VAL A 206 15.65 -11.29 -24.29
C VAL A 206 14.27 -10.63 -24.44
N ALA A 207 13.57 -10.44 -23.34
CA ALA A 207 12.29 -9.73 -23.30
C ALA A 207 12.05 -9.13 -21.90
N SER A 208 11.39 -7.97 -21.86
CA SER A 208 10.92 -7.30 -20.66
C SER A 208 9.58 -6.69 -20.96
N GLN A 209 8.53 -7.05 -20.20
CA GLN A 209 7.17 -6.54 -20.40
C GLN A 209 6.42 -6.36 -19.09
N PRO A 210 5.57 -5.32 -18.96
CA PRO A 210 4.69 -5.15 -17.82
C PRO A 210 3.71 -6.32 -17.68
N ALA A 211 3.49 -6.75 -16.45
CA ALA A 211 2.41 -7.65 -16.04
C ALA A 211 1.74 -7.15 -14.74
N ASP A 212 1.95 -5.85 -14.43
CA ASP A 212 1.20 -5.00 -13.52
C ASP A 212 1.03 -5.54 -12.09
N PHE A 213 2.01 -6.33 -11.61
CA PHE A 213 1.96 -7.00 -10.31
C PHE A 213 0.78 -7.99 -10.13
N ASP A 214 0.11 -8.36 -11.22
CA ASP A 214 -1.09 -9.20 -11.24
C ASP A 214 -0.76 -10.64 -11.69
N ARG A 215 -1.37 -11.64 -11.01
CA ARG A 215 -1.11 -13.06 -11.27
C ARG A 215 -1.60 -13.50 -12.65
N THR A 216 -2.78 -13.05 -13.07
CA THR A 216 -3.38 -13.41 -14.36
C THR A 216 -2.61 -12.77 -15.51
N LYS A 217 -2.25 -11.49 -15.39
CA LYS A 217 -1.40 -10.82 -16.37
C LYS A 217 0.00 -11.44 -16.40
N GLY A 218 0.53 -11.87 -15.25
CA GLY A 218 1.77 -12.63 -15.16
C GLY A 218 1.73 -13.93 -15.95
N LEU A 219 0.63 -14.70 -15.82
CA LEU A 219 0.39 -15.91 -16.61
C LEU A 219 0.32 -15.61 -18.11
N ASP A 220 -0.48 -14.64 -18.51
CA ASP A 220 -0.70 -14.32 -19.91
C ASP A 220 0.59 -13.78 -20.59
N THR A 221 1.27 -12.85 -19.92
CA THR A 221 2.53 -12.26 -20.41
C THR A 221 3.62 -13.32 -20.49
N ALA A 222 3.80 -14.15 -19.43
CA ALA A 222 4.77 -15.24 -19.46
C ALA A 222 4.47 -16.24 -20.57
N THR A 223 3.21 -16.62 -20.78
CA THR A 223 2.79 -17.54 -21.87
C THR A 223 3.21 -17.00 -23.24
N ASN A 224 2.92 -15.72 -23.51
CA ASN A 224 3.25 -15.09 -24.78
C ASN A 224 4.77 -14.97 -24.97
N LEU A 225 5.51 -14.56 -23.95
CA LEU A 225 6.96 -14.39 -24.02
C LEU A 225 7.70 -15.73 -24.14
N LEU A 226 7.23 -16.78 -23.47
CA LEU A 226 7.80 -18.13 -23.60
C LEU A 226 7.56 -18.76 -24.99
N GLN A 227 6.47 -18.38 -25.67
CA GLN A 227 6.25 -18.77 -27.07
C GLN A 227 7.23 -18.06 -28.01
N ALA A 228 7.47 -16.77 -27.79
CA ALA A 228 8.40 -15.96 -28.59
C ALA A 228 9.88 -16.30 -28.28
N HIS A 229 10.20 -16.74 -27.07
CA HIS A 229 11.55 -17.05 -26.60
C HIS A 229 11.61 -18.45 -25.96
N PRO A 230 11.46 -19.54 -26.74
CA PRO A 230 11.37 -20.90 -26.23
C PRO A 230 12.68 -21.41 -25.63
N ASP A 231 13.79 -20.69 -25.84
CA ASP A 231 15.12 -20.92 -25.28
C ASP A 231 15.37 -20.21 -23.93
N ALA A 232 14.39 -19.46 -23.42
CA ALA A 232 14.52 -18.82 -22.11
C ALA A 232 14.66 -19.86 -21.00
N VAL A 233 15.66 -19.67 -20.14
CA VAL A 233 15.97 -20.56 -19.01
C VAL A 233 15.67 -19.92 -17.65
N GLY A 234 15.33 -18.62 -17.63
CA GLY A 234 15.03 -17.91 -16.40
C GLY A 234 13.96 -16.83 -16.59
N ILE A 235 13.21 -16.59 -15.54
CA ILE A 235 12.23 -15.49 -15.46
C ILE A 235 12.47 -14.75 -14.14
N PHE A 236 12.67 -13.43 -14.23
CA PHE A 236 12.50 -12.54 -13.09
C PHE A 236 11.09 -11.93 -13.16
N ALA A 237 10.34 -12.05 -12.10
CA ALA A 237 9.07 -11.37 -11.94
C ALA A 237 9.20 -10.36 -10.80
N ALA A 238 8.80 -9.12 -11.04
CA ALA A 238 8.96 -8.03 -10.08
C ALA A 238 8.07 -8.18 -8.83
N ASN A 239 7.22 -9.23 -8.76
CA ASN A 239 6.56 -9.69 -7.54
C ASN A 239 6.18 -11.18 -7.61
N ASP A 240 5.77 -11.74 -6.46
CA ASP A 240 5.41 -13.16 -6.35
C ASP A 240 4.10 -13.50 -7.09
N GLU A 241 3.15 -12.59 -7.17
CA GLU A 241 1.92 -12.82 -7.91
C GLU A 241 2.21 -13.10 -9.39
N MET A 242 3.00 -12.27 -10.03
CA MET A 242 3.45 -12.52 -11.42
C MET A 242 4.34 -13.76 -11.53
N ALA A 243 5.20 -14.00 -10.53
CA ALA A 243 6.05 -15.20 -10.50
C ALA A 243 5.20 -16.47 -10.47
N LEU A 244 4.16 -16.52 -9.67
CA LEU A 244 3.21 -17.64 -9.60
C LEU A 244 2.43 -17.80 -10.91
N GLY A 245 2.05 -16.70 -11.56
CA GLY A 245 1.50 -16.72 -12.92
C GLY A 245 2.47 -17.33 -13.92
N ALA A 246 3.75 -16.95 -13.89
CA ALA A 246 4.79 -17.53 -14.73
C ALA A 246 5.02 -19.03 -14.45
N VAL A 247 5.00 -19.45 -13.18
CA VAL A 247 5.05 -20.88 -12.79
C VAL A 247 3.91 -21.66 -13.42
N GLN A 248 2.70 -21.10 -13.42
CA GLN A 248 1.54 -21.71 -14.06
C GLN A 248 1.71 -21.82 -15.59
N ALA A 249 2.25 -20.79 -16.26
CA ALA A 249 2.55 -20.79 -17.69
C ALA A 249 3.58 -21.88 -18.06
N LEU A 250 4.56 -22.09 -17.20
CA LEU A 250 5.64 -23.08 -17.40
C LEU A 250 5.19 -24.52 -17.20
N GLY A 251 4.20 -24.76 -16.33
CA GLY A 251 3.78 -26.10 -15.95
C GLY A 251 4.96 -26.96 -15.47
N ASP A 252 5.15 -28.14 -16.06
CA ASP A 252 6.24 -29.09 -15.66
C ASP A 252 7.66 -28.57 -15.88
N LYS A 253 7.88 -27.46 -16.59
CA LYS A 253 9.20 -26.86 -16.82
C LYS A 253 9.65 -26.01 -15.62
N ALA A 254 8.72 -25.54 -14.78
CA ALA A 254 9.02 -24.69 -13.65
C ALA A 254 9.95 -25.38 -12.65
N GLY A 255 11.07 -24.72 -12.31
CA GLY A 255 12.09 -25.24 -11.40
C GLY A 255 12.90 -26.41 -11.91
N LYS A 256 12.71 -26.85 -13.17
CA LYS A 256 13.47 -27.95 -13.79
C LYS A 256 14.32 -27.48 -14.97
N THR A 257 13.72 -26.79 -15.92
CA THR A 257 14.39 -26.27 -17.12
C THR A 257 14.29 -24.76 -17.24
N VAL A 258 13.31 -24.13 -16.58
CA VAL A 258 13.16 -22.69 -16.48
C VAL A 258 12.98 -22.32 -15.01
N PHE A 259 13.82 -21.43 -14.53
CA PHE A 259 13.85 -21.03 -13.12
C PHE A 259 13.19 -19.65 -12.95
N VAL A 260 12.35 -19.52 -11.92
CA VAL A 260 11.60 -18.30 -11.63
C VAL A 260 12.07 -17.71 -10.32
N VAL A 261 12.38 -16.42 -10.31
CA VAL A 261 12.65 -15.65 -9.10
C VAL A 261 11.61 -14.54 -9.00
N GLY A 262 10.95 -14.45 -7.85
CA GLY A 262 9.94 -13.45 -7.51
C GLY A 262 10.47 -12.34 -6.60
N PHE A 263 9.53 -11.59 -6.06
CA PHE A 263 9.76 -10.54 -5.09
C PHE A 263 8.54 -10.49 -4.18
N ASP A 264 8.63 -10.17 -2.93
CA ASP A 264 7.70 -10.01 -1.81
C ASP A 264 7.93 -11.04 -0.70
N GLY A 265 8.18 -12.32 -1.08
CA GLY A 265 8.29 -13.40 -0.11
C GLY A 265 6.94 -13.77 0.53
N THR A 266 5.86 -13.74 -0.26
CA THR A 266 4.51 -14.08 0.16
C THR A 266 4.41 -15.55 0.60
N ASP A 267 3.35 -15.91 1.31
CA ASP A 267 3.13 -17.31 1.74
C ASP A 267 3.04 -18.26 0.54
N ASP A 268 2.35 -17.86 -0.53
CA ASP A 268 2.26 -18.62 -1.78
C ASP A 268 3.62 -18.72 -2.47
N GLY A 269 4.41 -17.63 -2.51
CA GLY A 269 5.77 -17.61 -3.02
C GLY A 269 6.69 -18.57 -2.23
N ARG A 270 6.64 -18.51 -0.89
CA ARG A 270 7.36 -19.45 0.00
C ARG A 270 6.94 -20.91 -0.23
N ALA A 271 5.65 -21.15 -0.42
CA ALA A 271 5.16 -22.50 -0.75
C ALA A 271 5.68 -22.98 -2.10
N ALA A 272 5.73 -22.11 -3.12
CA ALA A 272 6.29 -22.43 -4.44
C ALA A 272 7.81 -22.70 -4.39
N ILE A 273 8.56 -21.97 -3.56
CA ILE A 273 10.00 -22.23 -3.32
C ILE A 273 10.18 -23.59 -2.65
N LYS A 274 9.40 -23.91 -1.61
CA LYS A 274 9.45 -25.24 -0.94
C LYS A 274 9.12 -26.38 -1.89
N ALA A 275 8.12 -26.16 -2.77
CA ALA A 275 7.75 -27.12 -3.82
C ALA A 275 8.81 -27.25 -4.93
N GLY A 276 9.74 -26.30 -5.03
CA GLY A 276 10.80 -26.25 -6.04
C GLY A 276 10.33 -25.75 -7.41
N THR A 277 9.16 -25.12 -7.51
CA THR A 277 8.64 -24.48 -8.73
C THR A 277 9.15 -23.05 -8.90
N MET A 278 9.51 -22.37 -7.80
CA MET A 278 10.29 -21.14 -7.81
C MET A 278 11.69 -21.39 -7.25
N ALA A 279 12.70 -20.74 -7.81
CA ALA A 279 14.08 -20.79 -7.35
C ALA A 279 14.32 -19.91 -6.13
N GLY A 280 13.57 -18.82 -6.02
CA GLY A 280 13.65 -17.89 -4.90
C GLY A 280 12.67 -16.74 -5.02
N SER A 281 12.63 -15.92 -3.97
CA SER A 281 11.92 -14.65 -3.92
C SER A 281 12.69 -13.67 -3.03
N VAL A 282 12.69 -12.39 -3.37
CA VAL A 282 13.23 -11.33 -2.51
C VAL A 282 12.14 -10.91 -1.54
N ALA A 283 12.27 -11.34 -0.29
CA ALA A 283 11.28 -11.05 0.75
C ALA A 283 11.36 -9.62 1.22
N GLN A 284 10.23 -8.98 1.31
CA GLN A 284 9.98 -7.69 1.95
C GLN A 284 9.47 -7.87 3.38
N GLN A 285 9.24 -6.74 4.07
CA GLN A 285 8.67 -6.68 5.41
C GLN A 285 7.40 -5.80 5.41
N PRO A 286 6.29 -6.26 4.78
CA PRO A 286 5.11 -5.42 4.56
C PRO A 286 4.45 -4.94 5.86
N GLU A 287 4.36 -5.79 6.89
CA GLU A 287 3.83 -5.37 8.20
C GLU A 287 4.68 -4.25 8.82
N GLU A 288 6.02 -4.31 8.67
CA GLU A 288 6.92 -3.28 9.19
C GLU A 288 6.76 -1.97 8.41
N LEU A 289 6.52 -2.01 7.08
CA LEU A 289 6.21 -0.82 6.28
C LEU A 289 4.95 -0.13 6.81
N GLY A 290 3.87 -0.88 7.01
CA GLY A 290 2.62 -0.35 7.55
C GLY A 290 2.77 0.23 8.95
N LYS A 291 3.46 -0.49 9.83
CA LYS A 291 3.77 -0.06 11.20
C LYS A 291 4.56 1.25 11.21
N GLN A 292 5.67 1.32 10.49
CA GLN A 292 6.51 2.53 10.47
C GLN A 292 5.77 3.73 9.87
N ALA A 293 4.87 3.51 8.90
CA ALA A 293 4.06 4.59 8.33
C ALA A 293 3.11 5.19 9.38
N VAL A 294 2.45 4.37 10.21
CA VAL A 294 1.61 4.86 11.31
C VAL A 294 2.44 5.57 12.36
N GLN A 295 3.58 5.02 12.78
CA GLN A 295 4.48 5.67 13.73
C GLN A 295 4.98 7.03 13.24
N ALA A 296 5.33 7.15 11.95
CA ALA A 296 5.74 8.41 11.35
C ALA A 296 4.59 9.42 11.36
N ALA A 297 3.38 9.00 11.01
CA ALA A 297 2.18 9.84 11.03
C ALA A 297 1.88 10.37 12.44
N VAL A 298 1.92 9.50 13.46
CA VAL A 298 1.70 9.89 14.87
C VAL A 298 2.74 10.90 15.33
N LYS A 299 4.03 10.67 15.07
CA LYS A 299 5.10 11.62 15.40
C LYS A 299 4.88 12.99 14.79
N LEU A 300 4.51 13.04 13.50
CA LEU A 300 4.25 14.30 12.80
C LEU A 300 3.03 15.04 13.37
N VAL A 301 1.96 14.34 13.69
CA VAL A 301 0.77 14.93 14.35
C VAL A 301 1.12 15.49 15.72
N GLN A 302 2.06 14.87 16.44
CA GLN A 302 2.58 15.35 17.73
C GLN A 302 3.62 16.48 17.59
N GLY A 303 3.91 16.94 16.36
CA GLY A 303 4.88 18.00 16.09
C GLY A 303 6.35 17.56 16.18
N GLN A 304 6.59 16.25 16.14
CA GLN A 304 7.94 15.68 16.12
C GLN A 304 8.46 15.55 14.67
N SER A 305 9.77 15.53 14.49
CA SER A 305 10.39 15.27 13.19
C SER A 305 10.50 13.78 12.90
N VAL A 306 10.46 13.44 11.60
CA VAL A 306 10.71 12.09 11.07
C VAL A 306 11.80 12.15 10.01
N GLU A 307 12.40 11.01 9.68
CA GLU A 307 13.32 10.89 8.55
C GLU A 307 12.56 11.06 7.23
N ALA A 308 13.16 11.80 6.29
CA ALA A 308 12.55 12.03 4.98
C ALA A 308 12.43 10.74 4.16
N THR A 309 13.36 9.79 4.35
CA THR A 309 13.34 8.49 3.69
C THR A 309 13.74 7.40 4.68
N ILE A 310 12.92 6.37 4.79
CA ILE A 310 13.19 5.18 5.60
C ILE A 310 13.23 3.98 4.67
N SER A 311 14.41 3.36 4.56
CA SER A 311 14.63 2.16 3.75
C SER A 311 14.53 0.92 4.60
N VAL A 312 13.60 0.03 4.27
CA VAL A 312 13.41 -1.26 4.96
C VAL A 312 14.19 -2.34 4.19
N PRO A 313 15.10 -3.08 4.86
CA PRO A 313 15.93 -4.06 4.20
C PRO A 313 15.12 -5.25 3.66
N VAL A 314 15.64 -5.84 2.58
CA VAL A 314 15.08 -7.03 1.93
C VAL A 314 16.09 -8.18 1.98
N VAL A 315 15.60 -9.42 1.89
CA VAL A 315 16.45 -10.62 1.92
C VAL A 315 15.99 -11.62 0.87
N VAL A 316 16.93 -12.39 0.32
CA VAL A 316 16.60 -13.47 -0.63
C VAL A 316 16.17 -14.71 0.14
N LEU A 317 15.03 -15.25 -0.24
CA LEU A 317 14.56 -16.57 0.18
C LEU A 317 14.82 -17.57 -0.93
N THR A 318 15.43 -18.67 -0.56
CA THR A 318 15.62 -19.85 -1.39
C THR A 318 15.17 -21.09 -0.61
N LYS A 319 15.21 -22.26 -1.24
CA LYS A 319 14.86 -23.51 -0.56
C LYS A 319 15.74 -23.79 0.66
N ASP A 320 17.00 -23.37 0.62
CA ASP A 320 17.98 -23.61 1.69
C ASP A 320 17.76 -22.64 2.88
N SER A 321 17.04 -21.55 2.70
CA SER A 321 16.76 -20.54 3.75
C SER A 321 15.36 -20.67 4.37
N LEU A 322 14.49 -21.56 3.85
CA LEU A 322 13.12 -21.82 4.31
C LEU A 322 13.01 -23.15 5.07
#